data_18b9b0d66f2ccefc2c2296f9b9897851
#
_entry.id   18b9b0d66f2ccefc2c2296f9b9897851
#
_cell.length_a   1.000
_cell.length_b   1.000
_cell.length_c   1.000
_cell.angle_alpha   90.00
_cell.angle_beta   90.00
_cell.angle_gamma   90.00
#
_symmetry.space_group_name_H-M   'P 1'
#
loop_
_entity.id
_entity.type
_entity.pdbx_description
1 polymer ?
#
loop_
_entity_poly.entity_id
_entity_poly.type
_entity_poly.pdbx_seq_one_letter_code
_entity_poly.pdbx_strand_id
1 'polypeptide(L)'
;MIVLLEDECHLVWGDVCGMVWGKRNTPIVVPMTNERERQTYYGALNLLTQEFHLYEASAGNGVNTVAYIRWCQTLYPDKPLVFLWDGASYHRGEEMQKFLAETNDGVAGADWKVTGMRFAPNAPEQNPTEDVWLKGKTHLRKQFAVNKTFAQVKRCFSTFLHALQFTSTKLSWYWPTEQMI
;
A
#
# COMPACT_ATOMS: atom_id res chain seq x y z
N MET A 1 -13.00 14.64 7.32
CA MET A 1 -12.62 13.92 6.09
C MET A 1 -11.20 13.39 6.28
N ILE A 2 -10.96 12.15 5.87
CA ILE A 2 -9.64 11.49 5.89
C ILE A 2 -9.22 11.25 4.46
N VAL A 3 -8.00 11.62 4.09
CA VAL A 3 -7.44 11.38 2.76
C VAL A 3 -6.38 10.30 2.86
N LEU A 4 -6.54 9.23 2.11
CA LEU A 4 -5.71 8.03 2.09
C LEU A 4 -5.08 7.87 0.69
N LEU A 5 -3.75 7.86 0.65
CA LEU A 5 -2.98 7.58 -0.57
C LEU A 5 -2.76 6.07 -0.62
N GLU A 6 -3.46 5.41 -1.51
CA GLU A 6 -3.57 3.95 -1.55
C GLU A 6 -2.75 3.35 -2.68
N ASP A 7 -2.25 2.13 -2.45
CA ASP A 7 -1.55 1.31 -3.43
C ASP A 7 -1.50 -0.16 -3.01
N GLU A 8 -1.29 -1.07 -3.96
CA GLU A 8 -1.11 -2.48 -3.69
C GLU A 8 0.35 -2.93 -3.88
N CYS A 9 0.75 -3.85 -3.03
CA CYS A 9 2.03 -4.53 -3.13
C CYS A 9 1.85 -6.04 -3.26
N HIS A 10 2.40 -6.61 -4.31
CA HIS A 10 2.53 -8.06 -4.45
C HIS A 10 3.92 -8.49 -4.00
N LEU A 11 4.01 -8.95 -2.75
CA LEU A 11 5.25 -9.48 -2.20
C LEU A 11 5.48 -10.89 -2.72
N VAL A 12 6.65 -11.14 -3.25
CA VAL A 12 7.13 -12.47 -3.65
C VAL A 12 8.43 -12.80 -2.95
N TRP A 13 8.78 -14.08 -2.87
CA TRP A 13 10.03 -14.46 -2.22
C TRP A 13 11.25 -13.78 -2.86
N GLY A 14 11.25 -13.63 -4.19
CA GLY A 14 12.31 -12.93 -4.92
C GLY A 14 12.57 -11.48 -4.50
N ASP A 15 11.66 -10.85 -3.76
CA ASP A 15 11.84 -9.48 -3.24
C ASP A 15 12.97 -9.37 -2.20
N VAL A 16 13.45 -10.49 -1.64
CA VAL A 16 14.66 -10.52 -0.79
C VAL A 16 15.95 -10.33 -1.59
N CYS A 17 15.91 -10.53 -2.91
CA CYS A 17 17.06 -10.35 -3.79
C CYS A 17 17.23 -8.88 -4.15
N GLY A 18 18.48 -8.44 -4.30
CA GLY A 18 18.81 -7.08 -4.69
C GLY A 18 20.28 -6.94 -5.05
N MET A 19 20.68 -5.73 -5.39
CA MET A 19 22.09 -5.42 -5.63
C MET A 19 22.80 -5.23 -4.29
N VAL A 20 23.97 -5.87 -4.15
CA VAL A 20 24.84 -5.75 -2.99
C VAL A 20 26.29 -5.59 -3.44
N TRP A 21 27.08 -4.91 -2.64
CA TRP A 21 28.53 -4.86 -2.85
C TRP A 21 29.15 -6.17 -2.41
N GLY A 22 29.98 -6.76 -3.26
CA GLY A 22 30.67 -8.02 -2.98
C GLY A 22 32.00 -8.11 -3.71
N LYS A 23 32.74 -9.20 -3.47
CA LYS A 23 33.99 -9.46 -4.17
C LYS A 23 33.71 -9.63 -5.67
N ARG A 24 34.50 -8.97 -6.52
CA ARG A 24 34.39 -9.05 -7.98
C ARG A 24 34.46 -10.50 -8.44
N ASN A 25 33.59 -10.89 -9.36
CA ASN A 25 33.47 -12.24 -9.92
C ASN A 25 33.11 -13.35 -8.88
N THR A 26 32.56 -12.98 -7.73
CA THR A 26 32.07 -13.93 -6.73
C THR A 26 30.58 -13.68 -6.54
N PRO A 27 29.68 -14.50 -7.12
CA PRO A 27 28.25 -14.34 -6.96
C PRO A 27 27.86 -14.58 -5.50
N ILE A 28 26.98 -13.73 -4.98
CA ILE A 28 26.35 -13.95 -3.68
C ILE A 28 25.07 -14.74 -3.93
N VAL A 29 25.05 -15.96 -3.42
CA VAL A 29 23.92 -16.87 -3.60
C VAL A 29 22.93 -16.69 -2.46
N VAL A 30 21.69 -16.35 -2.80
CA VAL A 30 20.57 -16.33 -1.86
C VAL A 30 19.82 -17.66 -2.00
N PRO A 31 19.75 -18.51 -0.98
CA PRO A 31 19.00 -19.75 -1.06
C PRO A 31 17.49 -19.41 -1.13
N MET A 32 16.87 -19.82 -2.22
CA MET A 32 15.43 -19.65 -2.45
C MET A 32 14.86 -20.98 -2.92
N THR A 33 13.64 -21.29 -2.53
CA THR A 33 12.86 -22.34 -3.17
C THR A 33 12.20 -21.76 -4.42
N ASN A 34 11.97 -22.60 -5.41
CA ASN A 34 11.29 -22.18 -6.66
C ASN A 34 9.74 -22.12 -6.48
N GLU A 35 9.29 -21.85 -5.30
CA GLU A 35 7.87 -21.74 -4.98
C GLU A 35 7.33 -20.38 -5.46
N ARG A 36 6.19 -20.44 -6.15
CA ARG A 36 5.50 -19.25 -6.66
C ARG A 36 4.59 -18.60 -5.59
N GLU A 37 5.04 -18.63 -4.33
CA GLU A 37 4.30 -18.00 -3.26
C GLU A 37 4.31 -16.48 -3.41
N ARG A 38 3.15 -15.90 -3.25
CA ARG A 38 2.99 -14.45 -3.19
C ARG A 38 1.99 -14.06 -2.10
N GLN A 39 2.15 -12.86 -1.57
CA GLN A 39 1.20 -12.22 -0.68
C GLN A 39 0.83 -10.86 -1.27
N THR A 40 -0.46 -10.58 -1.33
CA THR A 40 -0.94 -9.24 -1.71
C THR A 40 -1.19 -8.43 -0.44
N TYR A 41 -0.73 -7.20 -0.45
CA TYR A 41 -1.01 -6.20 0.57
C TYR A 41 -1.69 -5.02 -0.08
N TYR A 42 -2.69 -4.46 0.60
CA TYR A 42 -3.18 -3.13 0.38
C TYR A 42 -2.55 -2.21 1.42
N GLY A 43 -2.15 -1.04 1.02
CA GLY A 43 -1.58 -0.04 1.92
C GLY A 43 -2.16 1.33 1.69
N ALA A 44 -2.45 2.04 2.76
CA ALA A 44 -2.83 3.43 2.68
C ALA A 44 -2.01 4.30 3.62
N LEU A 45 -1.51 5.38 3.08
CA LEU A 45 -0.85 6.43 3.83
C LEU A 45 -1.86 7.56 4.10
N ASN A 46 -2.12 7.82 5.37
CA ASN A 46 -2.93 8.97 5.76
C ASN A 46 -2.16 10.26 5.45
N LEU A 47 -2.74 11.11 4.60
CA LEU A 47 -2.09 12.33 4.12
C LEU A 47 -1.72 13.30 5.26
N LEU A 48 -2.55 13.38 6.30
CA LEU A 48 -2.35 14.32 7.41
C LEU A 48 -1.48 13.75 8.53
N THR A 49 -1.79 12.53 8.99
CA THR A 49 -1.08 11.93 10.13
C THR A 49 0.20 11.22 9.74
N GLN A 50 0.38 10.95 8.43
CA GLN A 50 1.49 10.15 7.88
C GLN A 50 1.52 8.71 8.42
N GLU A 51 0.43 8.27 9.04
CA GLU A 51 0.25 6.91 9.51
C GLU A 51 0.00 5.98 8.31
N PHE A 52 0.68 4.85 8.29
CA PHE A 52 0.54 3.86 7.25
C PHE A 52 -0.28 2.67 7.73
N HIS A 53 -1.33 2.36 7.00
CA HIS A 53 -2.22 1.24 7.26
C HIS A 53 -1.95 0.10 6.30
N LEU A 54 -1.63 -1.08 6.82
CA LEU A 54 -1.32 -2.29 6.05
C LEU A 54 -2.43 -3.31 6.23
N TYR A 55 -2.93 -3.86 5.11
CA TYR A 55 -3.97 -4.89 5.09
C TYR A 55 -3.53 -6.07 4.21
N GLU A 56 -3.62 -7.29 4.74
CA GLU A 56 -3.30 -8.51 4.00
C GLU A 56 -4.51 -9.00 3.21
N ALA A 57 -4.32 -9.26 1.92
CA ALA A 57 -5.36 -9.79 1.04
C ALA A 57 -4.88 -11.00 0.26
N SER A 58 -5.80 -11.80 -0.23
CA SER A 58 -5.50 -12.98 -1.07
C SER A 58 -5.08 -12.60 -2.48
N ALA A 59 -5.59 -11.47 -3.01
CA ALA A 59 -5.31 -10.98 -4.36
C ALA A 59 -5.66 -9.49 -4.49
N GLY A 60 -5.12 -8.82 -5.51
CA GLY A 60 -5.57 -7.50 -5.99
C GLY A 60 -6.77 -7.67 -6.91
N ASN A 61 -7.96 -7.35 -6.43
CA ASN A 61 -9.21 -7.41 -7.19
C ASN A 61 -10.33 -6.61 -6.50
N GLY A 62 -11.45 -6.37 -7.19
CA GLY A 62 -12.56 -5.56 -6.70
C GLY A 62 -13.12 -6.01 -5.36
N VAL A 63 -13.28 -7.31 -5.14
CA VAL A 63 -13.80 -7.87 -3.88
C VAL A 63 -12.89 -7.55 -2.70
N ASN A 64 -11.58 -7.77 -2.87
CA ASN A 64 -10.60 -7.47 -1.82
C ASN A 64 -10.41 -5.96 -1.62
N THR A 65 -10.51 -5.16 -2.69
CA THR A 65 -10.47 -3.70 -2.58
C THR A 65 -11.66 -3.18 -1.75
N VAL A 66 -12.86 -3.68 -2.00
CA VAL A 66 -14.04 -3.33 -1.19
C VAL A 66 -13.87 -3.78 0.27
N ALA A 67 -13.36 -5.00 0.50
CA ALA A 67 -13.09 -5.48 1.86
C ALA A 67 -12.08 -4.58 2.59
N TYR A 68 -11.03 -4.17 1.89
CA TYR A 68 -10.03 -3.25 2.40
C TYR A 68 -10.62 -1.86 2.75
N ILE A 69 -11.44 -1.28 1.87
CA ILE A 69 -12.09 0.01 2.14
C ILE A 69 -13.00 -0.09 3.37
N ARG A 70 -13.79 -1.17 3.49
CA ARG A 70 -14.62 -1.42 4.68
C ARG A 70 -13.78 -1.53 5.94
N TRP A 71 -12.63 -2.18 5.87
CA TRP A 71 -11.69 -2.21 6.99
C TRP A 71 -11.18 -0.82 7.34
N CYS A 72 -10.79 0.00 6.35
CA CYS A 72 -10.41 1.40 6.60
C CYS A 72 -11.55 2.20 7.27
N GLN A 73 -12.81 1.95 6.91
CA GLN A 73 -13.95 2.58 7.59
C GLN A 73 -14.02 2.20 9.07
N THR A 74 -13.56 1.02 9.47
CA THR A 74 -13.50 0.65 10.90
C THR A 74 -12.39 1.39 11.66
N LEU A 75 -11.33 1.82 10.98
CA LEU A 75 -10.25 2.62 11.57
C LEU A 75 -10.68 4.08 11.79
N TYR A 76 -11.62 4.56 10.98
CA TYR A 76 -12.08 5.94 10.98
C TYR A 76 -13.62 6.00 11.06
N PRO A 77 -14.22 5.56 12.18
CA PRO A 77 -15.67 5.57 12.33
C PRO A 77 -16.22 6.99 12.14
N ASP A 78 -17.33 7.09 11.41
CA ASP A 78 -18.06 8.33 11.15
C ASP A 78 -17.27 9.43 10.41
N LYS A 79 -16.14 9.08 9.80
CA LYS A 79 -15.37 10.02 8.97
C LYS A 79 -15.52 9.68 7.50
N PRO A 80 -15.81 10.67 6.63
CA PRO A 80 -15.70 10.49 5.20
C PRO A 80 -14.27 10.15 4.79
N LEU A 81 -14.11 9.12 3.94
CA LEU A 81 -12.84 8.66 3.41
C LEU A 81 -12.70 9.05 1.94
N VAL A 82 -11.57 9.62 1.59
CA VAL A 82 -11.16 9.87 0.22
C VAL A 82 -9.93 9.04 -0.09
N PHE A 83 -10.04 8.13 -1.04
CA PHE A 83 -8.93 7.34 -1.54
C PHE A 83 -8.36 7.96 -2.81
N LEU A 84 -7.04 8.20 -2.83
CA LEU A 84 -6.29 8.47 -4.04
C LEU A 84 -5.51 7.22 -4.41
N TRP A 85 -5.77 6.68 -5.59
CA TRP A 85 -5.19 5.43 -6.08
C TRP A 85 -4.80 5.51 -7.55
N ASP A 86 -4.18 4.47 -8.04
CA ASP A 86 -3.80 4.36 -9.44
C ASP A 86 -5.00 4.10 -10.38
N GLY A 87 -4.70 3.79 -11.64
CA GLY A 87 -5.70 3.51 -12.67
C GLY A 87 -6.13 2.04 -12.77
N ALA A 88 -5.86 1.17 -11.80
CA ALA A 88 -6.20 -0.24 -11.86
C ALA A 88 -7.69 -0.46 -12.19
N SER A 89 -7.97 -1.47 -13.02
CA SER A 89 -9.32 -1.70 -13.57
C SER A 89 -10.34 -2.03 -12.50
N TYR A 90 -9.95 -2.71 -11.43
CA TYR A 90 -10.83 -3.10 -10.33
C TYR A 90 -11.26 -1.93 -9.44
N HIS A 91 -10.57 -0.78 -9.47
CA HIS A 91 -11.05 0.46 -8.83
C HIS A 91 -12.29 1.04 -9.54
N ARG A 92 -12.65 0.54 -10.72
CA ARG A 92 -13.79 0.96 -11.54
C ARG A 92 -14.71 -0.22 -11.89
N GLY A 93 -14.40 -1.41 -11.41
CA GLY A 93 -15.16 -2.62 -11.67
C GLY A 93 -16.55 -2.60 -11.02
N GLU A 94 -17.35 -3.58 -11.37
CA GLU A 94 -18.75 -3.69 -10.92
C GLU A 94 -18.87 -3.72 -9.39
N GLU A 95 -17.99 -4.46 -8.71
CA GLU A 95 -17.98 -4.58 -7.25
C GLU A 95 -17.77 -3.21 -6.58
N MET A 96 -16.85 -2.40 -7.14
CA MET A 96 -16.56 -1.07 -6.61
C MET A 96 -17.72 -0.12 -6.87
N GLN A 97 -18.29 -0.12 -8.07
CA GLN A 97 -19.44 0.72 -8.41
C GLN A 97 -20.64 0.41 -7.51
N LYS A 98 -20.95 -0.87 -7.31
CA LYS A 98 -22.01 -1.32 -6.42
C LYS A 98 -21.76 -0.87 -4.98
N PHE A 99 -20.55 -1.09 -4.48
CA PHE A 99 -20.15 -0.68 -3.13
C PHE A 99 -20.29 0.83 -2.92
N LEU A 100 -19.82 1.65 -3.86
CA LEU A 100 -19.92 3.12 -3.75
C LEU A 100 -21.38 3.59 -3.82
N ALA A 101 -22.20 3.00 -4.68
CA ALA A 101 -23.61 3.30 -4.76
C ALA A 101 -24.34 2.99 -3.44
N GLU A 102 -24.12 1.78 -2.88
CA GLU A 102 -24.74 1.35 -1.61
C GLU A 102 -24.24 2.21 -0.42
N THR A 103 -22.94 2.53 -0.38
CA THR A 103 -22.33 3.24 0.76
C THR A 103 -22.74 4.71 0.81
N ASN A 104 -22.95 5.32 -0.37
CA ASN A 104 -23.29 6.74 -0.53
C ASN A 104 -24.78 6.95 -0.82
N ASP A 105 -25.62 5.91 -0.71
CA ASP A 105 -27.05 6.02 -0.99
C ASP A 105 -27.73 7.09 -0.10
N GLY A 106 -28.58 7.91 -0.72
CA GLY A 106 -29.30 8.98 -0.04
C GLY A 106 -28.45 10.17 0.43
N VAL A 107 -27.15 10.23 0.06
CA VAL A 107 -26.23 11.29 0.52
C VAL A 107 -25.79 12.15 -0.68
N ALA A 108 -25.80 13.48 -0.53
CA ALA A 108 -25.28 14.40 -1.55
C ALA A 108 -23.76 14.21 -1.73
N GLY A 109 -23.26 14.47 -2.96
CA GLY A 109 -21.86 14.21 -3.30
C GLY A 109 -20.82 14.84 -2.37
N ALA A 110 -21.11 16.01 -1.79
CA ALA A 110 -20.24 16.68 -0.82
C ALA A 110 -20.12 15.91 0.53
N ASP A 111 -21.12 15.07 0.84
CA ASP A 111 -21.22 14.34 2.09
C ASP A 111 -21.00 12.83 1.92
N TRP A 112 -20.50 12.39 0.76
CA TRP A 112 -20.23 10.97 0.51
C TRP A 112 -19.32 10.38 1.57
N LYS A 113 -19.65 9.18 2.02
CA LYS A 113 -18.89 8.45 3.02
C LYS A 113 -17.58 7.91 2.48
N VAL A 114 -17.56 7.53 1.19
CA VAL A 114 -16.37 7.05 0.48
C VAL A 114 -16.31 7.68 -0.90
N THR A 115 -15.16 8.26 -1.21
CA THR A 115 -14.87 8.84 -2.53
C THR A 115 -13.56 8.24 -3.04
N GLY A 116 -13.56 7.78 -4.31
CA GLY A 116 -12.35 7.33 -5.02
C GLY A 116 -11.90 8.38 -6.03
N MET A 117 -10.64 8.75 -5.98
CA MET A 117 -9.99 9.66 -6.93
C MET A 117 -8.76 8.98 -7.51
N ARG A 118 -8.42 9.30 -8.74
CA ARG A 118 -7.22 8.71 -9.38
C ARG A 118 -6.10 9.72 -9.47
N PHE A 119 -4.88 9.21 -9.28
CA PHE A 119 -3.68 9.93 -9.68
C PHE A 119 -3.67 10.20 -11.20
N ALA A 120 -2.83 11.12 -11.63
CA ALA A 120 -2.60 11.32 -13.04
C ALA A 120 -2.11 10.01 -13.71
N PRO A 121 -2.53 9.71 -14.94
CA PRO A 121 -2.04 8.53 -15.65
C PRO A 121 -0.52 8.53 -15.79
N ASN A 122 0.11 7.37 -15.58
CA ASN A 122 1.57 7.18 -15.70
C ASN A 122 2.42 8.12 -14.82
N ALA A 123 1.92 8.46 -13.64
CA ALA A 123 2.60 9.34 -12.68
C ALA A 123 2.80 8.63 -11.31
N PRO A 124 3.53 7.50 -11.26
CA PRO A 124 3.75 6.75 -10.01
C PRO A 124 4.48 7.59 -8.98
N GLU A 125 5.31 8.56 -9.41
CA GLU A 125 5.99 9.49 -8.52
C GLU A 125 5.04 10.32 -7.65
N GLN A 126 3.77 10.45 -8.03
CA GLN A 126 2.77 11.13 -7.23
C GLN A 126 2.33 10.30 -6.02
N ASN A 127 2.46 8.95 -6.06
CA ASN A 127 2.02 8.11 -4.96
C ASN A 127 3.16 7.84 -3.95
N PRO A 128 3.19 8.52 -2.79
CA PRO A 128 4.22 8.27 -1.77
C PRO A 128 4.10 6.88 -1.12
N THR A 129 2.99 6.16 -1.30
CA THR A 129 2.81 4.79 -0.81
C THR A 129 3.78 3.83 -1.49
N GLU A 130 4.17 4.09 -2.74
CA GLU A 130 5.23 3.32 -3.40
C GLU A 130 6.58 3.40 -2.67
N ASP A 131 6.89 4.56 -2.08
CA ASP A 131 8.13 4.72 -1.30
C ASP A 131 8.07 3.91 0.00
N VAL A 132 6.88 3.69 0.58
CA VAL A 132 6.70 2.79 1.73
C VAL A 132 7.03 1.36 1.34
N TRP A 133 6.50 0.88 0.20
CA TRP A 133 6.83 -0.45 -0.33
C TRP A 133 8.32 -0.62 -0.60
N LEU A 134 8.94 0.39 -1.20
CA LEU A 134 10.38 0.40 -1.47
C LEU A 134 11.20 0.28 -0.17
N LYS A 135 10.80 0.98 0.91
CA LYS A 135 11.45 0.84 2.23
C LYS A 135 11.28 -0.57 2.79
N GLY A 136 10.08 -1.15 2.70
CA GLY A 136 9.81 -2.53 3.12
C GLY A 136 10.66 -3.55 2.36
N LYS A 137 10.69 -3.48 1.04
CA LYS A 137 11.50 -4.35 0.18
C LYS A 137 13.01 -4.14 0.43
N THR A 138 13.44 -2.92 0.68
CA THR A 138 14.84 -2.62 1.03
C THR A 138 15.22 -3.23 2.38
N HIS A 139 14.31 -3.20 3.37
CA HIS A 139 14.51 -3.86 4.66
C HIS A 139 14.66 -5.37 4.47
N LEU A 140 13.79 -6.02 3.69
CA LEU A 140 13.89 -7.44 3.37
C LEU A 140 15.24 -7.81 2.76
N ARG A 141 15.73 -7.04 1.79
CA ARG A 141 17.02 -7.26 1.15
C ARG A 141 18.18 -7.23 2.13
N LYS A 142 18.11 -6.38 3.16
CA LYS A 142 19.11 -6.35 4.25
C LYS A 142 19.02 -7.56 5.18
N GLN A 143 17.84 -8.19 5.25
CA GLN A 143 17.54 -9.33 6.12
C GLN A 143 17.54 -10.69 5.38
N PHE A 144 18.09 -10.76 4.16
CA PHE A 144 18.05 -11.95 3.32
C PHE A 144 18.65 -13.20 4.00
N ALA A 145 19.68 -13.02 4.81
CA ALA A 145 20.38 -14.11 5.46
C ALA A 145 19.55 -14.85 6.54
N VAL A 146 18.55 -14.17 7.13
CA VAL A 146 17.72 -14.73 8.21
C VAL A 146 16.36 -15.22 7.75
N ASN A 147 15.87 -14.74 6.61
CA ASN A 147 14.58 -15.14 6.06
C ASN A 147 14.71 -16.40 5.20
N LYS A 148 14.44 -17.57 5.79
CA LYS A 148 14.62 -18.90 5.17
C LYS A 148 13.32 -19.49 4.62
N THR A 149 12.17 -18.90 4.89
CA THR A 149 10.86 -19.31 4.41
C THR A 149 10.03 -18.09 4.00
N PHE A 150 9.08 -18.28 3.09
CA PHE A 150 8.21 -17.18 2.69
C PHE A 150 7.36 -16.64 3.86
N ALA A 151 6.98 -17.50 4.80
CA ALA A 151 6.31 -17.08 6.03
C ALA A 151 7.17 -16.11 6.87
N GLN A 152 8.50 -16.32 6.93
CA GLN A 152 9.43 -15.40 7.60
C GLN A 152 9.56 -14.09 6.81
N VAL A 153 9.62 -14.15 5.47
CA VAL A 153 9.64 -12.97 4.60
C VAL A 153 8.39 -12.12 4.84
N LYS A 154 7.20 -12.71 4.81
CA LYS A 154 5.94 -12.01 5.07
C LYS A 154 5.95 -11.33 6.44
N ARG A 155 6.28 -12.06 7.48
CA ARG A 155 6.35 -11.54 8.85
C ARG A 155 7.37 -10.40 8.98
N CYS A 156 8.55 -10.56 8.40
CA CYS A 156 9.59 -9.51 8.42
C CYS A 156 9.09 -8.24 7.74
N PHE A 157 8.43 -8.38 6.59
CA PHE A 157 7.88 -7.27 5.82
C PHE A 157 6.77 -6.55 6.58
N SER A 158 5.74 -7.28 7.03
CA SER A 158 4.59 -6.68 7.72
C SER A 158 4.99 -6.06 9.07
N THR A 159 5.83 -6.74 9.87
CA THR A 159 6.32 -6.18 11.14
C THR A 159 7.10 -4.89 10.93
N PHE A 160 7.96 -4.82 9.90
CA PHE A 160 8.70 -3.60 9.59
C PHE A 160 7.76 -2.46 9.20
N LEU A 161 6.77 -2.74 8.34
CA LEU A 161 5.84 -1.71 7.86
C LEU A 161 4.90 -1.20 8.95
N HIS A 162 4.44 -2.07 9.86
CA HIS A 162 3.64 -1.65 11.02
C HIS A 162 4.40 -0.76 12.00
N ALA A 163 5.71 -0.92 12.11
CA ALA A 163 6.56 -0.10 12.96
C ALA A 163 7.12 1.15 12.27
N LEU A 164 6.87 1.29 10.96
CA LEU A 164 7.47 2.34 10.15
C LEU A 164 6.79 3.69 10.43
N GLN A 165 7.55 4.64 10.93
CA GLN A 165 7.18 6.05 10.86
C GLN A 165 7.64 6.59 9.51
N PHE A 166 6.67 6.89 8.65
CA PHE A 166 6.95 7.31 7.29
C PHE A 166 6.86 8.83 7.17
N THR A 167 7.90 9.41 6.61
CA THR A 167 7.92 10.81 6.19
C THR A 167 8.39 10.90 4.74
N SER A 168 7.74 11.72 3.94
CA SER A 168 8.13 11.95 2.54
C SER A 168 7.92 13.41 2.16
N THR A 169 8.87 13.95 1.41
CA THR A 169 8.73 15.27 0.81
C THR A 169 7.60 15.35 -0.21
N LYS A 170 7.21 14.21 -0.81
CA LYS A 170 6.08 14.13 -1.72
C LYS A 170 4.75 14.54 -1.06
N LEU A 171 4.62 14.37 0.25
CA LEU A 171 3.41 14.78 0.96
C LEU A 171 3.17 16.29 0.90
N SER A 172 4.23 17.10 0.82
CA SER A 172 4.11 18.55 0.65
C SER A 172 3.50 18.96 -0.70
N TRP A 173 3.44 18.07 -1.69
CA TRP A 173 2.77 18.34 -2.97
C TRP A 173 1.24 18.39 -2.83
N TYR A 174 0.70 17.70 -1.82
CA TYR A 174 -0.73 17.64 -1.57
C TYR A 174 -1.19 18.64 -0.52
N TRP A 175 -0.25 19.11 0.32
CA TRP A 175 -0.58 20.01 1.42
C TRP A 175 0.49 21.10 1.59
N PRO A 176 0.13 22.38 1.53
CA PRO A 176 1.07 23.45 1.83
C PRO A 176 1.63 23.29 3.24
N THR A 177 2.95 23.30 3.38
CA THR A 177 3.67 23.08 4.64
C THR A 177 3.28 24.06 5.76
N GLU A 178 2.73 25.23 5.41
CA GLU A 178 2.28 26.25 6.36
C GLU A 178 1.02 25.86 7.16
N GLN A 179 0.33 24.79 6.78
CA GLN A 179 -0.88 24.30 7.46
C GLN A 179 -0.64 23.02 8.27
N MET A 180 0.60 22.54 8.36
CA MET A 180 0.97 21.32 9.12
C MET A 180 1.50 21.64 10.53
N ILE A 181 1.36 22.87 11.01
CA ILE A 181 1.78 23.29 12.35
C ILE A 181 0.54 23.55 13.23
#